data_68530b9230a908057d17152fd6d8f1dd
#
_entry.id   68530b9230a908057d17152fd6d8f1dd
#
_cell.length_a   1.000
_cell.length_b   1.000
_cell.length_c   1.000
_cell.angle_alpha   90.00
_cell.angle_beta   90.00
_cell.angle_gamma   90.00
#
_symmetry.space_group_name_H-M   'P 1'
#
loop_
_entity.id
_entity.type
_entity.pdbx_description
1 polymer ?
#
loop_
_entity_poly.entity_id
_entity_poly.type
_entity_poly.pdbx_seq_one_letter_code
_entity_poly.pdbx_strand_id
1 'polypeptide(L)'
;MKKVLGFVGRIVLHGIVLGIIWLDLNYVMIHEWAAIALTLAWIAGVRVMERVMAGSAEDEKHGNARQAKRRGGKVFLAVLDAVIVLFMIVATQFSPYWNSSVFRKNLTWEENGSIVFSKKDALTDYEFMMKYLKKIHPLAYGGLPEEVERRAKEVREWIEGQEQIEGYVLARQLESILSLLGDGHTMVEENYNAYHIMKHVYEHNKAGHVLIGINDIPFEEFLALNPDIDSYETISYGIRMIKNRVSNLEGLKYLGIDISGEIKYNYLTEDGEAVTEVVTAKDFLALEEYNAYVKNIKGDDLAAEEDHGFVYYDVDAGHDLAILTLTDCRYDQVYKDTVAKMFEEIHEKGIQNVCVDLRSNGGGSSMVANEFIKYLNVDVYKEWGCELRVGPLLIPMEGRTVKNPKKSQVFTGNVYVLTGVRTYSSAMDFAMLIQDNGMGKLVGQPCGNLPGSYGQVTSFSLPKTGLYFQTSTKKWYRVDTSKNEEPLLPDITCPEEKALEVLKENL
;
A
#
# COMPACT_ATOMS: atom_id res chain seq x y z
N MET A 1 -46.80 18.49 -25.98
CA MET A 1 -46.77 17.48 -24.91
C MET A 1 -45.72 16.36 -25.19
N LYS A 2 -45.80 15.61 -26.31
CA LYS A 2 -44.84 14.52 -26.64
C LYS A 2 -43.36 14.95 -26.69
N LYS A 3 -43.05 16.15 -27.23
CA LYS A 3 -41.66 16.67 -27.29
C LYS A 3 -41.06 16.95 -25.93
N VAL A 4 -41.87 17.52 -25.02
CA VAL A 4 -41.46 17.77 -23.64
C VAL A 4 -41.25 16.46 -22.91
N LEU A 5 -42.14 15.49 -23.13
CA LEU A 5 -42.05 14.17 -22.51
C LEU A 5 -40.80 13.42 -22.99
N GLY A 6 -40.49 13.47 -24.31
CA GLY A 6 -39.26 12.86 -24.85
C GLY A 6 -37.98 13.52 -24.35
N PHE A 7 -37.96 14.85 -24.17
CA PHE A 7 -36.82 15.57 -23.62
C PHE A 7 -36.62 15.26 -22.15
N VAL A 8 -37.67 15.29 -21.33
CA VAL A 8 -37.63 14.93 -19.92
C VAL A 8 -37.23 13.47 -19.75
N GLY A 9 -37.80 12.54 -20.53
CA GLY A 9 -37.43 11.13 -20.49
C GLY A 9 -35.95 10.90 -20.81
N ARG A 10 -35.36 11.65 -21.74
CA ARG A 10 -33.95 11.57 -22.05
C ARG A 10 -33.07 12.08 -20.89
N ILE A 11 -33.44 13.20 -20.25
CA ILE A 11 -32.72 13.69 -19.05
C ILE A 11 -32.76 12.66 -17.91
N VAL A 12 -33.92 12.07 -17.66
CA VAL A 12 -34.09 11.03 -16.64
C VAL A 12 -33.21 9.80 -16.96
N LEU A 13 -33.22 9.35 -18.22
CA LEU A 13 -32.36 8.24 -18.65
C LEU A 13 -30.89 8.54 -18.44
N HIS A 14 -30.41 9.74 -18.77
CA HIS A 14 -29.03 10.17 -18.53
C HIS A 14 -28.71 10.22 -17.03
N GLY A 15 -29.63 10.74 -16.22
CA GLY A 15 -29.48 10.78 -14.76
C GLY A 15 -29.34 9.39 -14.14
N ILE A 16 -30.14 8.43 -14.61
CA ILE A 16 -30.06 7.03 -14.18
C ILE A 16 -28.70 6.43 -14.54
N VAL A 17 -28.25 6.61 -15.78
CA VAL A 17 -26.97 6.06 -16.24
C VAL A 17 -25.79 6.70 -15.49
N LEU A 18 -25.80 8.02 -15.29
CA LEU A 18 -24.79 8.70 -14.48
C LEU A 18 -24.80 8.23 -13.02
N GLY A 19 -25.99 7.99 -12.45
CA GLY A 19 -26.11 7.43 -11.11
C GLY A 19 -25.53 6.00 -11.01
N ILE A 20 -25.74 5.16 -12.02
CA ILE A 20 -25.18 3.81 -12.08
C ILE A 20 -23.66 3.88 -12.24
N ILE A 21 -23.13 4.76 -13.10
CA ILE A 21 -21.69 4.97 -13.26
C ILE A 21 -21.08 5.48 -11.93
N TRP A 22 -21.76 6.40 -11.25
CA TRP A 22 -21.33 6.90 -9.95
C TRP A 22 -21.30 5.79 -8.89
N LEU A 23 -22.29 4.91 -8.86
CA LEU A 23 -22.31 3.73 -7.99
C LEU A 23 -21.19 2.76 -8.34
N ASP A 24 -20.92 2.52 -9.62
CA ASP A 24 -19.82 1.68 -10.09
C ASP A 24 -18.48 2.23 -9.64
N LEU A 25 -18.26 3.52 -9.82
CA LEU A 25 -17.02 4.19 -9.42
C LEU A 25 -16.82 4.23 -7.89
N ASN A 26 -17.89 4.21 -7.09
CA ASN A 26 -17.80 4.41 -5.65
C ASN A 26 -18.12 3.19 -4.80
N TYR A 27 -18.88 2.21 -5.27
CA TYR A 27 -19.39 1.14 -4.42
C TYR A 27 -19.44 -0.26 -5.03
N VAL A 28 -19.46 -0.38 -6.35
CA VAL A 28 -19.71 -1.68 -7.03
C VAL A 28 -18.80 -1.81 -8.23
N MET A 29 -18.16 -2.98 -8.40
CA MET A 29 -17.54 -3.33 -9.69
C MET A 29 -18.58 -3.95 -10.61
N ILE A 30 -19.01 -3.22 -11.62
CA ILE A 30 -19.91 -3.78 -12.64
C ILE A 30 -19.09 -4.73 -13.53
N HIS A 31 -19.58 -5.97 -13.66
CA HIS A 31 -18.99 -6.92 -14.58
C HIS A 31 -19.01 -6.37 -16.02
N GLU A 32 -17.93 -6.59 -16.78
CA GLU A 32 -17.76 -6.05 -18.13
C GLU A 32 -18.97 -6.29 -19.04
N TRP A 33 -19.56 -7.49 -18.99
CA TRP A 33 -20.78 -7.83 -19.75
C TRP A 33 -21.99 -7.03 -19.30
N ALA A 34 -22.14 -6.74 -18.02
CA ALA A 34 -23.21 -5.90 -17.51
C ALA A 34 -23.04 -4.44 -17.97
N ALA A 35 -21.81 -3.93 -18.00
CA ALA A 35 -21.50 -2.61 -18.51
C ALA A 35 -21.80 -2.49 -20.03
N ILE A 36 -21.46 -3.52 -20.82
CA ILE A 36 -21.79 -3.59 -22.24
C ILE A 36 -23.32 -3.61 -22.42
N ALA A 37 -24.04 -4.46 -21.68
CA ALA A 37 -25.48 -4.54 -21.74
C ALA A 37 -26.16 -3.22 -21.36
N LEU A 38 -25.66 -2.53 -20.33
CA LEU A 38 -26.14 -1.22 -19.90
C LEU A 38 -25.92 -0.16 -20.98
N THR A 39 -24.75 -0.17 -21.63
CA THR A 39 -24.44 0.73 -22.75
C THR A 39 -25.37 0.51 -23.91
N LEU A 40 -25.63 -0.73 -24.30
CA LEU A 40 -26.57 -1.06 -25.39
C LEU A 40 -27.99 -0.66 -25.03
N ALA A 41 -28.46 -0.89 -23.80
CA ALA A 41 -29.75 -0.51 -23.31
C ALA A 41 -29.91 1.02 -23.31
N TRP A 42 -28.89 1.74 -22.88
CA TRP A 42 -28.89 3.21 -22.94
C TRP A 42 -28.95 3.76 -24.38
N ILE A 43 -28.15 3.21 -25.31
CA ILE A 43 -28.19 3.59 -26.73
C ILE A 43 -29.58 3.34 -27.31
N ALA A 44 -30.18 2.17 -27.03
CA ALA A 44 -31.53 1.85 -27.47
C ALA A 44 -32.57 2.83 -26.89
N GLY A 45 -32.48 3.15 -25.59
CA GLY A 45 -33.34 4.12 -24.92
C GLY A 45 -33.25 5.51 -25.55
N VAL A 46 -32.03 5.99 -25.81
CA VAL A 46 -31.77 7.28 -26.49
C VAL A 46 -32.44 7.29 -27.89
N ARG A 47 -32.29 6.22 -28.68
CA ARG A 47 -32.92 6.08 -30.00
C ARG A 47 -34.45 6.10 -29.95
N VAL A 48 -35.05 5.45 -28.96
CA VAL A 48 -36.49 5.48 -28.74
C VAL A 48 -36.97 6.92 -28.43
N MET A 49 -36.26 7.62 -27.53
CA MET A 49 -36.63 9.01 -27.21
C MET A 49 -36.45 9.95 -28.38
N GLU A 50 -35.45 9.75 -29.23
CA GLU A 50 -35.29 10.51 -30.49
C GLU A 50 -36.47 10.31 -31.46
N ARG A 51 -36.92 9.05 -31.60
CA ARG A 51 -38.11 8.75 -32.43
C ARG A 51 -39.38 9.41 -31.90
N VAL A 52 -39.59 9.37 -30.58
CA VAL A 52 -40.71 10.05 -29.90
C VAL A 52 -40.68 11.55 -30.15
N MET A 53 -39.50 12.16 -30.15
CA MET A 53 -39.32 13.59 -30.44
C MET A 53 -39.49 13.92 -31.92
N ALA A 54 -39.04 13.03 -32.81
CA ALA A 54 -39.13 13.21 -34.27
C ALA A 54 -40.56 13.05 -34.78
N GLY A 55 -41.33 12.06 -34.32
CA GLY A 55 -42.72 11.82 -34.73
C GLY A 55 -43.71 12.94 -34.41
N SER A 56 -43.25 14.00 -33.77
CA SER A 56 -44.03 15.25 -33.55
C SER A 56 -43.53 16.43 -34.39
N ALA A 57 -42.65 16.20 -35.39
CA ALA A 57 -42.02 17.24 -36.19
C ALA A 57 -42.78 17.59 -37.46
N GLU A 58 -43.84 16.86 -37.81
CA GLU A 58 -44.66 17.12 -39.02
C GLU A 58 -45.57 18.36 -38.90
N ASP A 59 -45.77 18.93 -37.69
CA ASP A 59 -46.76 19.98 -37.45
C ASP A 59 -46.21 21.42 -37.36
N GLU A 60 -44.93 21.71 -37.67
CA GLU A 60 -44.42 23.09 -37.51
C GLU A 60 -43.52 23.56 -38.67
N LYS A 61 -44.14 24.17 -39.65
CA LYS A 61 -43.50 25.17 -40.55
C LYS A 61 -43.62 26.54 -39.91
N HIS A 62 -42.69 27.06 -39.09
CA HIS A 62 -42.55 28.50 -38.81
C HIS A 62 -41.28 28.83 -38.01
N GLY A 63 -40.45 29.71 -38.55
CA GLY A 63 -39.53 30.63 -37.86
C GLY A 63 -38.06 30.24 -37.65
N ASN A 64 -37.14 31.00 -38.29
CA ASN A 64 -35.67 30.83 -38.23
C ASN A 64 -35.06 30.85 -36.80
N ALA A 65 -35.61 31.64 -35.87
CA ALA A 65 -35.11 31.72 -34.48
C ALA A 65 -35.41 30.45 -33.66
N ARG A 66 -36.53 29.78 -33.89
CA ARG A 66 -36.86 28.49 -33.29
C ARG A 66 -35.98 27.36 -33.82
N GLN A 67 -35.50 27.46 -35.04
CA GLN A 67 -34.63 26.48 -35.68
C GLN A 67 -33.20 26.52 -35.11
N ALA A 68 -32.67 27.72 -34.79
CA ALA A 68 -31.38 27.91 -34.12
C ALA A 68 -31.39 27.36 -32.66
N LYS A 69 -32.47 27.63 -31.92
CA LYS A 69 -32.63 27.09 -30.54
C LYS A 69 -32.81 25.56 -30.54
N ARG A 70 -33.42 24.98 -31.58
CA ARG A 70 -33.53 23.53 -31.79
C ARG A 70 -32.19 22.88 -32.14
N ARG A 71 -31.31 23.56 -32.92
CA ARG A 71 -29.95 23.09 -33.21
C ARG A 71 -29.11 23.05 -31.94
N GLY A 72 -29.13 24.10 -31.11
CA GLY A 72 -28.42 24.17 -29.85
C GLY A 72 -28.79 23.03 -28.88
N GLY A 73 -30.10 22.73 -28.74
CA GLY A 73 -30.56 21.63 -27.89
C GLY A 73 -30.12 20.24 -28.38
N LYS A 74 -30.08 20.02 -29.71
CA LYS A 74 -29.58 18.75 -30.28
C LYS A 74 -28.08 18.57 -30.08
N VAL A 75 -27.30 19.65 -30.26
CA VAL A 75 -25.86 19.65 -30.03
C VAL A 75 -25.56 19.37 -28.54
N PHE A 76 -26.26 20.04 -27.63
CA PHE A 76 -26.12 19.81 -26.20
C PHE A 76 -26.37 18.34 -25.82
N LEU A 77 -27.44 17.73 -26.31
CA LEU A 77 -27.76 16.33 -26.04
C LEU A 77 -26.72 15.38 -26.65
N ALA A 78 -26.21 15.67 -27.85
CA ALA A 78 -25.13 14.86 -28.45
C ALA A 78 -23.82 14.94 -27.69
N VAL A 79 -23.46 16.10 -27.16
CA VAL A 79 -22.30 16.28 -26.29
C VAL A 79 -22.51 15.51 -24.99
N LEU A 80 -23.67 15.57 -24.38
CA LEU A 80 -23.98 14.82 -23.15
C LEU A 80 -23.92 13.30 -23.40
N ASP A 81 -24.42 12.81 -24.53
CA ASP A 81 -24.30 11.41 -24.93
C ASP A 81 -22.83 10.99 -25.07
N ALA A 82 -22.00 11.82 -25.71
CA ALA A 82 -20.57 11.55 -25.87
C ALA A 82 -19.84 11.52 -24.52
N VAL A 83 -20.16 12.43 -23.62
CA VAL A 83 -19.61 12.46 -22.26
C VAL A 83 -20.00 11.19 -21.49
N ILE A 84 -21.26 10.75 -21.60
CA ILE A 84 -21.70 9.52 -20.91
C ILE A 84 -20.99 8.29 -21.48
N VAL A 85 -20.83 8.17 -22.80
CA VAL A 85 -20.07 7.07 -23.42
C VAL A 85 -18.63 7.07 -22.95
N LEU A 86 -17.99 8.23 -22.91
CA LEU A 86 -16.62 8.36 -22.41
C LEU A 86 -16.54 7.93 -20.94
N PHE A 87 -17.45 8.37 -20.09
CA PHE A 87 -17.52 7.96 -18.69
C PHE A 87 -17.75 6.46 -18.53
N MET A 88 -18.60 5.85 -19.33
CA MET A 88 -18.81 4.40 -19.31
C MET A 88 -17.56 3.63 -19.71
N ILE A 89 -16.82 4.09 -20.71
CA ILE A 89 -15.54 3.51 -21.11
C ILE A 89 -14.53 3.64 -19.95
N VAL A 90 -14.45 4.83 -19.37
CA VAL A 90 -13.57 5.08 -18.22
C VAL A 90 -13.97 4.17 -17.04
N ALA A 91 -15.23 4.10 -16.65
CA ALA A 91 -15.70 3.26 -15.55
C ALA A 91 -15.33 1.79 -15.76
N THR A 92 -15.61 1.23 -16.96
CA THR A 92 -15.33 -0.19 -17.24
C THR A 92 -13.83 -0.54 -17.31
N GLN A 93 -13.00 0.42 -17.72
CA GLN A 93 -11.55 0.18 -17.83
C GLN A 93 -10.78 0.55 -16.58
N PHE A 94 -11.25 1.55 -15.83
CA PHE A 94 -10.49 2.19 -14.75
C PHE A 94 -11.16 2.13 -13.37
N SER A 95 -12.37 1.56 -13.24
CA SER A 95 -13.06 1.46 -11.94
C SER A 95 -12.21 0.85 -10.82
N PRO A 96 -11.35 -0.19 -11.06
CA PRO A 96 -10.49 -0.74 -10.03
C PRO A 96 -9.55 0.27 -9.38
N TYR A 97 -9.14 1.31 -10.11
CA TYR A 97 -8.20 2.33 -9.61
C TYR A 97 -8.86 3.39 -8.72
N TRP A 98 -10.19 3.55 -8.81
CA TRP A 98 -10.90 4.65 -8.16
C TRP A 98 -11.47 4.25 -6.81
N ASN A 99 -11.63 2.95 -6.54
CA ASN A 99 -12.37 2.43 -5.40
C ASN A 99 -11.78 1.18 -4.73
N SER A 100 -10.48 1.04 -4.77
CA SER A 100 -9.79 -0.10 -4.19
C SER A 100 -10.13 -0.34 -2.70
N SER A 101 -10.41 0.72 -1.95
CA SER A 101 -10.74 0.63 -0.53
C SER A 101 -12.18 0.19 -0.23
N VAL A 102 -13.12 0.38 -1.18
CA VAL A 102 -14.54 0.08 -0.97
C VAL A 102 -14.85 -1.41 -1.16
N PHE A 103 -14.04 -2.13 -1.92
CA PHE A 103 -14.19 -3.57 -2.18
C PHE A 103 -13.63 -4.45 -1.07
N ARG A 104 -13.10 -3.88 0.00
CA ARG A 104 -12.82 -4.62 1.21
C ARG A 104 -14.14 -5.05 1.84
N LYS A 105 -14.63 -6.24 1.46
CA LYS A 105 -15.50 -6.96 2.38
C LYS A 105 -14.63 -7.20 3.61
N ASN A 106 -14.98 -6.60 4.72
CA ASN A 106 -14.50 -7.05 6.02
C ASN A 106 -15.11 -8.42 6.24
N LEU A 107 -14.52 -9.44 5.66
CA LEU A 107 -14.75 -10.80 6.04
C LEU A 107 -14.01 -10.93 7.36
N THR A 108 -14.76 -10.83 8.43
CA THR A 108 -14.30 -11.21 9.75
C THR A 108 -14.06 -12.71 9.69
N TRP A 109 -12.82 -13.11 9.67
CA TRP A 109 -12.44 -14.49 9.92
C TRP A 109 -12.63 -14.72 11.41
N GLU A 110 -13.83 -15.16 11.82
CA GLU A 110 -14.13 -15.44 13.23
C GLU A 110 -13.40 -16.66 13.75
N GLU A 111 -12.85 -17.52 12.87
CA GLU A 111 -12.17 -18.75 13.22
C GLU A 111 -10.87 -18.90 12.42
N ASN A 112 -9.78 -18.83 13.11
CA ASN A 112 -8.41 -19.18 12.80
C ASN A 112 -8.21 -20.04 11.58
N GLY A 113 -7.59 -19.60 10.53
CA GLY A 113 -6.83 -20.31 9.50
C GLY A 113 -7.28 -21.71 9.07
N SER A 114 -8.31 -22.24 9.72
CA SER A 114 -8.94 -23.54 9.46
C SER A 114 -10.09 -23.48 8.46
N ILE A 115 -10.39 -22.30 7.88
CA ILE A 115 -11.42 -22.20 6.87
C ILE A 115 -10.93 -22.88 5.60
N VAL A 116 -11.71 -23.83 5.15
CA VAL A 116 -11.41 -24.67 3.99
C VAL A 116 -12.30 -24.24 2.83
N PHE A 117 -11.69 -23.97 1.69
CA PHE A 117 -12.36 -23.54 0.46
C PHE A 117 -12.45 -24.66 -0.55
N SER A 118 -13.51 -24.66 -1.35
CA SER A 118 -13.62 -25.57 -2.49
C SER A 118 -12.63 -25.19 -3.59
N LYS A 119 -12.20 -26.18 -4.37
CA LYS A 119 -11.44 -25.96 -5.62
C LYS A 119 -12.05 -24.87 -6.50
N LYS A 120 -13.38 -24.88 -6.66
CA LYS A 120 -14.09 -23.90 -7.49
C LYS A 120 -13.93 -22.48 -6.98
N ASP A 121 -14.00 -22.28 -5.67
CA ASP A 121 -13.85 -20.96 -5.05
C ASP A 121 -12.40 -20.47 -5.17
N ALA A 122 -11.43 -21.35 -4.91
CA ALA A 122 -10.01 -21.05 -5.08
C ALA A 122 -9.64 -20.69 -6.53
N LEU A 123 -10.16 -21.43 -7.53
CA LEU A 123 -9.96 -21.08 -8.95
C LEU A 123 -10.60 -19.74 -9.31
N THR A 124 -11.78 -19.43 -8.76
CA THR A 124 -12.44 -18.14 -9.01
C THR A 124 -11.57 -16.98 -8.50
N ASP A 125 -10.99 -17.13 -7.33
CA ASP A 125 -10.13 -16.11 -6.72
C ASP A 125 -8.77 -16.00 -7.42
N TYR A 126 -8.17 -17.12 -7.80
CA TYR A 126 -6.98 -17.14 -8.65
C TYR A 126 -7.20 -16.38 -9.96
N GLU A 127 -8.30 -16.66 -10.67
CA GLU A 127 -8.63 -16.00 -11.94
C GLU A 127 -8.88 -14.50 -11.74
N PHE A 128 -9.53 -14.12 -10.65
CA PHE A 128 -9.73 -12.73 -10.28
C PHE A 128 -8.40 -12.03 -10.02
N MET A 129 -7.54 -12.59 -9.18
CA MET A 129 -6.22 -12.05 -8.88
C MET A 129 -5.38 -11.87 -10.16
N MET A 130 -5.25 -12.91 -10.97
CA MET A 130 -4.47 -12.87 -12.20
C MET A 130 -5.01 -11.86 -13.23
N LYS A 131 -6.34 -11.75 -13.33
CA LYS A 131 -6.99 -10.74 -14.19
C LYS A 131 -6.60 -9.33 -13.79
N TYR A 132 -6.69 -8.99 -12.50
CA TYR A 132 -6.41 -7.65 -12.04
C TYR A 132 -4.92 -7.35 -11.96
N LEU A 133 -4.09 -8.32 -11.62
CA LEU A 133 -2.64 -8.20 -11.74
C LEU A 133 -2.23 -7.81 -13.16
N LYS A 134 -2.68 -8.55 -14.18
CA LYS A 134 -2.40 -8.27 -15.60
C LYS A 134 -2.94 -6.92 -16.07
N LYS A 135 -4.04 -6.45 -15.51
CA LYS A 135 -4.69 -5.18 -15.90
C LYS A 135 -4.04 -3.96 -15.23
N ILE A 136 -3.51 -4.12 -14.01
CA ILE A 136 -3.16 -3.01 -13.13
C ILE A 136 -1.65 -2.85 -12.95
N HIS A 137 -0.93 -3.94 -12.72
CA HIS A 137 0.49 -3.88 -12.40
C HIS A 137 1.33 -3.34 -13.57
N PRO A 138 2.24 -2.35 -13.38
CA PRO A 138 3.04 -1.77 -14.47
C PRO A 138 3.88 -2.82 -15.21
N LEU A 139 4.49 -3.76 -14.48
CA LEU A 139 5.30 -4.85 -15.07
C LEU A 139 4.52 -5.69 -16.07
N ALA A 140 3.21 -5.82 -15.89
CA ALA A 140 2.34 -6.59 -16.78
C ALA A 140 1.91 -5.86 -18.05
N TYR A 141 2.43 -4.66 -18.34
CA TYR A 141 2.06 -3.86 -19.54
C TYR A 141 2.50 -4.52 -20.82
N GLY A 142 3.32 -5.27 -21.02
CA GLY A 142 3.68 -6.04 -22.23
C GLY A 142 3.41 -7.55 -22.12
N GLY A 143 2.77 -7.97 -21.02
CA GLY A 143 2.67 -9.35 -20.57
C GLY A 143 3.46 -9.55 -19.30
N LEU A 144 3.14 -10.57 -18.53
CA LEU A 144 3.93 -10.93 -17.35
C LEU A 144 5.25 -11.61 -17.76
N PRO A 145 6.32 -11.51 -16.94
CA PRO A 145 7.53 -12.29 -17.12
C PRO A 145 7.24 -13.80 -17.23
N GLU A 146 8.05 -14.50 -18.02
CA GLU A 146 7.86 -15.94 -18.28
C GLU A 146 7.85 -16.78 -17.00
N GLU A 147 8.68 -16.44 -16.02
CA GLU A 147 8.73 -17.12 -14.72
C GLU A 147 7.44 -16.93 -13.92
N VAL A 148 6.83 -15.74 -13.95
CA VAL A 148 5.55 -15.44 -13.29
C VAL A 148 4.41 -16.21 -13.95
N GLU A 149 4.37 -16.23 -15.32
CA GLU A 149 3.36 -17.01 -16.06
C GLU A 149 3.51 -18.52 -15.81
N ARG A 150 4.74 -19.03 -15.75
CA ARG A 150 5.02 -20.42 -15.43
C ARG A 150 4.53 -20.76 -14.02
N ARG A 151 4.89 -19.95 -13.02
CA ARG A 151 4.45 -20.17 -11.64
C ARG A 151 2.93 -20.06 -11.49
N ALA A 152 2.32 -19.10 -12.15
CA ALA A 152 0.87 -18.97 -12.19
C ALA A 152 0.19 -20.25 -12.75
N LYS A 153 0.74 -20.83 -13.79
CA LYS A 153 0.26 -22.11 -14.35
C LYS A 153 0.41 -23.26 -13.35
N GLU A 154 1.58 -23.37 -12.71
CA GLU A 154 1.84 -24.41 -11.69
C GLU A 154 0.84 -24.31 -10.52
N VAL A 155 0.61 -23.09 -10.01
CA VAL A 155 -0.36 -22.86 -8.94
C VAL A 155 -1.78 -23.22 -9.38
N ARG A 156 -2.17 -22.87 -10.61
CA ARG A 156 -3.49 -23.25 -11.14
C ARG A 156 -3.63 -24.78 -11.19
N GLU A 157 -2.66 -25.49 -11.75
CA GLU A 157 -2.65 -26.95 -11.83
C GLU A 157 -2.68 -27.59 -10.45
N TRP A 158 -1.98 -27.00 -9.47
CA TRP A 158 -2.02 -27.44 -8.10
C TRP A 158 -3.43 -27.27 -7.49
N ILE A 159 -4.10 -26.12 -7.67
CA ILE A 159 -5.48 -25.89 -7.22
C ILE A 159 -6.43 -26.90 -7.87
N GLU A 160 -6.28 -27.18 -9.17
CA GLU A 160 -7.11 -28.14 -9.91
C GLU A 160 -6.98 -29.57 -9.37
N GLY A 161 -5.85 -29.91 -8.78
CA GLY A 161 -5.58 -31.20 -8.12
C GLY A 161 -6.18 -31.37 -6.72
N GLN A 162 -6.66 -30.29 -6.10
CA GLN A 162 -7.22 -30.33 -4.74
C GLN A 162 -8.74 -30.51 -4.77
N GLU A 163 -9.31 -31.08 -3.72
CA GLU A 163 -10.78 -31.04 -3.50
C GLU A 163 -11.14 -29.87 -2.59
N GLN A 164 -10.34 -29.67 -1.54
CA GLN A 164 -10.48 -28.62 -0.54
C GLN A 164 -9.08 -28.02 -0.23
N ILE A 165 -9.03 -26.75 0.08
CA ILE A 165 -7.78 -26.01 0.31
C ILE A 165 -7.97 -25.14 1.55
N GLU A 166 -7.07 -25.23 2.51
CA GLU A 166 -7.03 -24.33 3.65
C GLU A 166 -6.64 -22.92 3.23
N GLY A 167 -7.23 -21.89 3.86
CA GLY A 167 -7.09 -20.50 3.46
C GLY A 167 -5.64 -20.02 3.44
N TYR A 168 -4.85 -20.33 4.48
CA TYR A 168 -3.44 -19.94 4.54
C TYR A 168 -2.58 -20.66 3.48
N VAL A 169 -2.89 -21.91 3.14
CA VAL A 169 -2.20 -22.65 2.07
C VAL A 169 -2.49 -22.01 0.72
N LEU A 170 -3.76 -21.63 0.49
CA LEU A 170 -4.13 -20.91 -0.73
C LEU A 170 -3.43 -19.56 -0.82
N ALA A 171 -3.44 -18.78 0.26
CA ALA A 171 -2.74 -17.48 0.31
C ALA A 171 -1.26 -17.64 -0.03
N ARG A 172 -0.58 -18.62 0.56
CA ARG A 172 0.82 -18.95 0.30
C ARG A 172 1.07 -19.30 -1.17
N GLN A 173 0.18 -20.08 -1.79
CA GLN A 173 0.29 -20.44 -3.21
C GLN A 173 0.07 -19.23 -4.12
N LEU A 174 -0.91 -18.39 -3.82
CA LEU A 174 -1.15 -17.16 -4.58
C LEU A 174 0.00 -16.17 -4.41
N GLU A 175 0.52 -16.01 -3.20
CA GLU A 175 1.67 -15.15 -2.89
C GLU A 175 2.92 -15.58 -3.64
N SER A 176 3.15 -16.89 -3.80
CA SER A 176 4.30 -17.41 -4.54
C SER A 176 4.35 -17.02 -6.03
N ILE A 177 3.24 -16.54 -6.59
CA ILE A 177 3.21 -15.94 -7.93
C ILE A 177 3.66 -14.48 -7.86
N LEU A 178 3.19 -13.75 -6.84
CA LEU A 178 3.38 -12.32 -6.69
C LEU A 178 4.80 -11.97 -6.25
N SER A 179 5.41 -12.82 -5.42
CA SER A 179 6.80 -12.66 -4.96
C SER A 179 7.82 -12.59 -6.12
N LEU A 180 7.52 -13.24 -7.25
CA LEU A 180 8.36 -13.20 -8.46
C LEU A 180 8.29 -11.85 -9.21
N LEU A 181 7.45 -10.91 -8.78
CA LEU A 181 7.38 -9.56 -9.38
C LEU A 181 8.49 -8.65 -8.86
N GLY A 182 9.16 -8.99 -7.74
CA GLY A 182 10.11 -8.11 -7.08
C GLY A 182 9.47 -6.82 -6.59
N ASP A 183 8.23 -6.89 -6.11
CA ASP A 183 7.43 -5.78 -5.64
C ASP A 183 6.83 -6.07 -4.27
N GLY A 184 7.41 -5.54 -3.23
CA GLY A 184 6.93 -5.71 -1.85
C GLY A 184 5.59 -5.01 -1.54
N HIS A 185 5.03 -4.26 -2.48
CA HIS A 185 3.69 -3.68 -2.36
C HIS A 185 2.60 -4.53 -3.02
N THR A 186 2.95 -5.55 -3.81
CA THR A 186 2.00 -6.46 -4.45
C THR A 186 2.00 -7.79 -3.72
N MET A 187 0.89 -8.10 -3.03
CA MET A 187 0.81 -9.24 -2.13
C MET A 187 -0.60 -9.80 -1.99
N VAL A 188 -0.68 -11.03 -1.49
CA VAL A 188 -1.89 -11.64 -0.94
C VAL A 188 -1.66 -11.95 0.53
N GLU A 189 -2.51 -11.39 1.39
CA GLU A 189 -2.47 -11.63 2.82
C GLU A 189 -3.75 -12.28 3.32
N GLU A 190 -3.56 -13.09 4.36
CA GLU A 190 -4.66 -13.52 5.18
C GLU A 190 -5.06 -12.39 6.13
N ASN A 191 -6.34 -12.11 6.18
CA ASN A 191 -6.89 -11.16 7.15
C ASN A 191 -7.44 -11.92 8.35
N TYR A 192 -6.56 -12.42 9.21
CA TYR A 192 -6.97 -13.10 10.44
C TYR A 192 -7.29 -12.07 11.52
N ASN A 193 -8.46 -12.19 12.14
CA ASN A 193 -8.82 -11.38 13.31
C ASN A 193 -8.38 -12.02 14.62
N ALA A 194 -7.94 -13.27 14.59
CA ALA A 194 -7.51 -14.01 15.77
C ALA A 194 -6.17 -14.70 15.50
N TYR A 195 -5.16 -14.28 16.23
CA TYR A 195 -3.83 -14.88 16.20
C TYR A 195 -3.58 -15.62 17.52
N HIS A 196 -2.84 -16.73 17.44
CA HIS A 196 -2.23 -17.35 18.59
C HIS A 196 -0.79 -16.90 18.68
N ILE A 197 -0.52 -16.00 19.61
CA ILE A 197 0.77 -15.31 19.73
C ILE A 197 1.68 -16.06 20.68
N MET A 198 2.94 -16.19 20.31
CA MET A 198 3.94 -16.89 21.11
C MET A 198 4.29 -16.08 22.35
N LYS A 199 4.08 -16.68 23.52
CA LYS A 199 4.35 -16.10 24.83
C LYS A 199 5.83 -15.73 25.01
N HIS A 200 6.72 -16.61 24.59
CA HIS A 200 8.16 -16.46 24.75
C HIS A 200 8.79 -15.33 23.92
N VAL A 201 8.18 -14.93 22.78
CA VAL A 201 8.69 -13.76 22.02
C VAL A 201 8.70 -12.52 22.89
N TYR A 202 7.67 -12.31 23.71
CA TYR A 202 7.63 -11.17 24.60
C TYR A 202 8.70 -11.25 25.72
N GLU A 203 8.88 -12.44 26.31
CA GLU A 203 9.87 -12.66 27.37
C GLU A 203 11.29 -12.37 26.88
N HIS A 204 11.62 -12.82 25.67
CA HIS A 204 12.96 -12.62 25.08
C HIS A 204 13.19 -11.20 24.58
N ASN A 205 12.20 -10.56 23.98
CA ASN A 205 12.29 -9.14 23.65
C ASN A 205 12.52 -8.28 24.90
N LYS A 206 11.93 -8.68 26.04
CA LYS A 206 12.19 -8.05 27.33
C LYS A 206 13.62 -8.29 27.83
N ALA A 207 14.21 -9.43 27.52
CA ALA A 207 15.60 -9.77 27.84
C ALA A 207 16.64 -9.19 26.86
N GLY A 208 16.21 -8.52 25.81
CA GLY A 208 17.09 -7.95 24.77
C GLY A 208 17.63 -8.99 23.77
N HIS A 209 17.13 -10.22 23.78
CA HIS A 209 17.61 -11.25 22.85
C HIS A 209 17.05 -10.99 21.43
N VAL A 210 17.89 -11.20 20.43
CA VAL A 210 17.52 -11.01 19.01
C VAL A 210 17.21 -12.37 18.38
N LEU A 211 16.00 -12.56 17.88
CA LEU A 211 15.61 -13.75 17.14
C LEU A 211 16.34 -13.78 15.79
N ILE A 212 17.12 -14.84 15.53
CA ILE A 212 17.99 -14.96 14.36
C ILE A 212 17.65 -16.15 13.44
N GLY A 213 16.84 -17.10 13.90
CA GLY A 213 16.49 -18.28 13.11
C GLY A 213 15.42 -19.13 13.77
N ILE A 214 15.01 -20.18 13.06
CA ILE A 214 14.01 -21.16 13.51
C ILE A 214 14.42 -22.57 13.07
N ASN A 215 14.22 -23.56 13.95
CA ASN A 215 14.59 -24.97 13.73
C ASN A 215 16.05 -25.14 13.27
N ASP A 216 16.95 -24.40 13.91
CA ASP A 216 18.37 -24.35 13.60
C ASP A 216 18.73 -23.81 12.20
N ILE A 217 17.78 -23.14 11.51
CA ILE A 217 17.97 -22.49 10.22
C ILE A 217 17.97 -20.96 10.42
N PRO A 218 19.07 -20.26 10.13
CA PRO A 218 19.10 -18.79 10.12
C PRO A 218 18.08 -18.21 9.14
N PHE A 219 17.51 -17.05 9.42
CA PHE A 219 16.46 -16.47 8.55
C PHE A 219 16.94 -16.12 7.14
N GLU A 220 18.20 -15.76 6.96
CA GLU A 220 18.78 -15.53 5.62
C GLU A 220 18.79 -16.82 4.80
N GLU A 221 19.21 -17.94 5.44
CA GLU A 221 19.18 -19.26 4.81
C GLU A 221 17.74 -19.72 4.55
N PHE A 222 16.82 -19.46 5.48
CA PHE A 222 15.41 -19.77 5.31
C PHE A 222 14.81 -19.05 4.08
N LEU A 223 15.12 -17.77 3.88
CA LEU A 223 14.72 -17.02 2.68
C LEU A 223 15.35 -17.60 1.42
N ALA A 224 16.64 -17.94 1.45
CA ALA A 224 17.33 -18.52 0.31
C ALA A 224 16.73 -19.88 -0.11
N LEU A 225 16.27 -20.68 0.86
CA LEU A 225 15.59 -21.95 0.63
C LEU A 225 14.12 -21.77 0.18
N ASN A 226 13.51 -20.64 0.45
CA ASN A 226 12.10 -20.32 0.16
C ASN A 226 11.96 -18.95 -0.54
N PRO A 227 12.52 -18.76 -1.74
CA PRO A 227 12.61 -17.45 -2.39
C PRO A 227 11.24 -16.88 -2.80
N ASP A 228 10.21 -17.72 -2.83
CA ASP A 228 8.84 -17.37 -3.20
C ASP A 228 7.88 -17.27 -2.00
N ILE A 229 8.42 -17.09 -0.78
CA ILE A 229 7.61 -17.18 0.44
C ILE A 229 6.76 -15.94 0.69
N ASP A 230 7.29 -14.78 0.36
CA ASP A 230 6.65 -13.48 0.51
C ASP A 230 7.21 -12.50 -0.55
N SER A 231 6.47 -11.43 -0.82
CA SER A 231 6.92 -10.33 -1.68
C SER A 231 7.79 -9.35 -0.88
N TYR A 232 9.08 -9.25 -1.20
CA TYR A 232 10.00 -8.29 -0.58
C TYR A 232 11.04 -7.80 -1.59
N GLU A 233 11.64 -6.65 -1.31
CA GLU A 233 12.64 -6.02 -2.17
C GLU A 233 14.05 -6.04 -1.56
N THR A 234 14.14 -6.16 -0.23
CA THR A 234 15.40 -6.26 0.50
C THR A 234 15.42 -7.47 1.41
N ILE A 235 16.57 -8.11 1.56
CA ILE A 235 16.73 -9.29 2.43
C ILE A 235 16.36 -8.96 3.89
N SER A 236 16.73 -7.78 4.37
CA SER A 236 16.38 -7.31 5.73
C SER A 236 14.87 -7.21 5.93
N TYR A 237 14.12 -6.76 4.91
CA TYR A 237 12.66 -6.73 4.98
C TYR A 237 12.05 -8.13 4.93
N GLY A 238 12.56 -9.01 4.07
CA GLY A 238 12.15 -10.42 4.04
C GLY A 238 12.36 -11.13 5.38
N ILE A 239 13.53 -10.93 6.03
CA ILE A 239 13.80 -11.43 7.38
C ILE A 239 12.77 -10.89 8.38
N ARG A 240 12.47 -9.60 8.32
CA ARG A 240 11.44 -8.99 9.17
C ARG A 240 10.07 -9.64 8.98
N MET A 241 9.67 -9.92 7.73
CA MET A 241 8.41 -10.61 7.45
C MET A 241 8.36 -11.99 8.06
N ILE A 242 9.45 -12.78 7.93
CA ILE A 242 9.54 -14.09 8.59
C ILE A 242 9.47 -13.95 10.12
N LYS A 243 10.18 -12.99 10.72
CA LYS A 243 10.12 -12.73 12.17
C LYS A 243 8.68 -12.47 12.64
N ASN A 244 7.90 -11.70 11.86
CA ASN A 244 6.50 -11.46 12.17
C ASN A 244 5.68 -12.77 12.09
N ARG A 245 5.90 -13.58 11.05
CA ARG A 245 5.15 -14.84 10.86
C ARG A 245 5.48 -15.87 11.94
N VAL A 246 6.74 -16.03 12.32
CA VAL A 246 7.11 -16.99 13.37
C VAL A 246 6.66 -16.57 14.78
N SER A 247 6.18 -15.34 14.94
CA SER A 247 5.64 -14.87 16.23
C SER A 247 4.24 -15.39 16.54
N ASN A 248 3.57 -16.04 15.59
CA ASN A 248 2.24 -16.58 15.76
C ASN A 248 2.07 -17.93 15.08
N LEU A 249 1.10 -18.70 15.56
CA LEU A 249 0.88 -20.09 15.13
C LEU A 249 0.45 -20.19 13.68
N GLU A 250 -0.39 -19.25 13.24
CA GLU A 250 -0.92 -19.17 11.87
C GLU A 250 0.22 -18.86 10.88
N GLY A 251 1.12 -17.97 11.26
CA GLY A 251 2.31 -17.66 10.49
C GLY A 251 3.27 -18.83 10.34
N LEU A 252 3.46 -19.66 11.40
CA LEU A 252 4.24 -20.89 11.31
C LEU A 252 3.64 -21.85 10.29
N LYS A 253 2.31 -22.03 10.30
CA LYS A 253 1.61 -22.85 9.29
C LYS A 253 1.81 -22.30 7.88
N TYR A 254 1.70 -20.97 7.71
CA TYR A 254 1.97 -20.31 6.43
C TYR A 254 3.38 -20.60 5.92
N LEU A 255 4.36 -20.58 6.80
CA LEU A 255 5.76 -20.90 6.49
C LEU A 255 6.00 -22.39 6.22
N GLY A 256 4.99 -23.25 6.43
CA GLY A 256 5.11 -24.69 6.27
C GLY A 256 5.87 -25.36 7.42
N ILE A 257 5.98 -24.70 8.56
CA ILE A 257 6.65 -25.25 9.74
C ILE A 257 5.69 -26.21 10.46
N ASP A 258 6.16 -27.42 10.75
CA ASP A 258 5.39 -28.41 11.51
C ASP A 258 5.19 -27.95 12.95
N ILE A 259 3.93 -27.71 13.30
CA ILE A 259 3.51 -27.28 14.64
C ILE A 259 3.03 -28.42 15.54
N SER A 260 3.06 -29.66 15.07
CA SER A 260 2.62 -30.84 15.85
C SER A 260 3.63 -31.29 16.89
N GLY A 261 4.88 -30.88 16.75
CA GLY A 261 6.01 -31.21 17.60
C GLY A 261 6.64 -30.01 18.31
N GLU A 262 7.92 -30.16 18.59
CA GLU A 262 8.76 -29.12 19.16
C GLU A 262 9.26 -28.19 18.05
N ILE A 263 9.25 -26.88 18.34
CA ILE A 263 9.75 -25.82 17.46
C ILE A 263 10.89 -25.13 18.18
N LYS A 264 12.04 -25.01 17.52
CA LYS A 264 13.23 -24.38 18.09
C LYS A 264 13.33 -22.92 17.60
N TYR A 265 13.42 -22.00 18.54
CA TYR A 265 13.70 -20.58 18.29
C TYR A 265 15.13 -20.28 18.63
N ASN A 266 15.88 -19.74 17.67
CA ASN A 266 17.30 -19.45 17.82
C ASN A 266 17.49 -17.96 18.04
N TYR A 267 18.05 -17.59 19.19
CA TYR A 267 18.29 -16.21 19.60
C TYR A 267 19.79 -15.93 19.75
N LEU A 268 20.12 -14.65 19.68
CA LEU A 268 21.41 -14.10 20.03
C LEU A 268 21.22 -13.14 21.20
N THR A 269 22.03 -13.35 22.28
CA THR A 269 22.05 -12.43 23.41
C THR A 269 22.81 -11.15 23.09
N GLU A 270 22.73 -10.12 23.95
CA GLU A 270 23.51 -8.89 23.80
C GLU A 270 25.02 -9.15 23.77
N ASP A 271 25.51 -10.19 24.52
CA ASP A 271 26.89 -10.59 24.53
C ASP A 271 27.31 -11.45 23.31
N GLY A 272 26.38 -11.71 22.40
CA GLY A 272 26.61 -12.50 21.17
C GLY A 272 26.60 -14.02 21.39
N GLU A 273 26.06 -14.52 22.51
CA GLU A 273 25.88 -15.95 22.76
C GLU A 273 24.58 -16.46 22.06
N ALA A 274 24.70 -17.63 21.41
CA ALA A 274 23.55 -18.29 20.82
C ALA A 274 22.73 -19.04 21.88
N VAL A 275 21.43 -18.79 21.93
CA VAL A 275 20.48 -19.46 22.84
C VAL A 275 19.37 -20.07 22.00
N THR A 276 19.03 -21.34 22.30
CA THR A 276 17.90 -22.01 21.65
C THR A 276 16.79 -22.26 22.65
N GLU A 277 15.59 -21.87 22.31
CA GLU A 277 14.41 -22.21 23.06
C GLU A 277 13.51 -23.17 22.28
N VAL A 278 12.93 -24.09 23.02
CA VAL A 278 12.02 -25.10 22.48
C VAL A 278 10.62 -24.78 22.95
N VAL A 279 9.70 -24.57 22.00
CA VAL A 279 8.30 -24.29 22.25
C VAL A 279 7.42 -25.29 21.51
N THR A 280 6.16 -25.37 21.90
CA THR A 280 5.12 -26.21 21.29
C THR A 280 3.90 -25.35 20.99
N ALA A 281 2.93 -25.86 20.24
CA ALA A 281 1.66 -25.13 19.97
C ALA A 281 0.94 -24.66 21.25
N LYS A 282 1.22 -25.27 22.42
CA LYS A 282 0.61 -24.88 23.72
C LYS A 282 1.20 -23.59 24.29
N ASP A 283 2.33 -23.15 23.77
CA ASP A 283 3.02 -21.91 24.21
C ASP A 283 2.50 -20.69 23.45
N PHE A 284 1.50 -20.87 22.57
CA PHE A 284 0.83 -19.81 21.86
C PHE A 284 -0.52 -19.53 22.50
N LEU A 285 -0.77 -18.27 22.80
CA LEU A 285 -1.96 -17.78 23.45
C LEU A 285 -2.88 -17.07 22.45
N ALA A 286 -4.19 -17.28 22.55
CA ALA A 286 -5.13 -16.43 21.83
C ALA A 286 -4.87 -14.94 22.17
N LEU A 287 -5.20 -14.05 21.23
CA LEU A 287 -4.86 -12.62 21.37
C LEU A 287 -5.33 -12.00 22.69
N GLU A 288 -6.55 -12.34 23.14
CA GLU A 288 -7.07 -11.84 24.42
C GLU A 288 -6.26 -12.37 25.62
N GLU A 289 -5.90 -13.64 25.62
CA GLU A 289 -5.09 -14.28 26.66
C GLU A 289 -3.66 -13.71 26.65
N TYR A 290 -3.09 -13.48 25.46
CA TYR A 290 -1.78 -12.85 25.32
C TYR A 290 -1.77 -11.43 25.89
N ASN A 291 -2.77 -10.62 25.56
CA ASN A 291 -2.90 -9.26 26.09
C ASN A 291 -3.01 -9.26 27.62
N ALA A 292 -3.81 -10.19 28.18
CA ALA A 292 -3.93 -10.35 29.62
C ALA A 292 -2.59 -10.81 30.25
N TYR A 293 -1.88 -11.72 29.61
CA TYR A 293 -0.56 -12.18 30.03
C TYR A 293 0.45 -11.02 30.08
N VAL A 294 0.55 -10.26 28.99
CA VAL A 294 1.46 -9.10 28.91
C VAL A 294 1.13 -8.06 29.97
N LYS A 295 -0.16 -7.76 30.15
CA LYS A 295 -0.61 -6.83 31.21
C LYS A 295 -0.24 -7.30 32.61
N ASN A 296 -0.37 -8.59 32.91
CA ASN A 296 0.01 -9.14 34.22
C ASN A 296 1.51 -9.05 34.50
N ILE A 297 2.37 -9.12 33.45
CA ILE A 297 3.81 -9.03 33.60
C ILE A 297 4.32 -7.60 33.67
N LYS A 298 3.78 -6.71 32.82
CA LYS A 298 4.16 -5.29 32.80
C LYS A 298 3.52 -4.47 33.91
N GLY A 299 2.45 -4.98 34.54
CA GLY A 299 1.65 -4.22 35.48
C GLY A 299 0.90 -3.08 34.78
N ASP A 300 0.52 -2.05 35.55
CA ASP A 300 -0.12 -0.85 35.00
C ASP A 300 0.86 0.05 34.19
N ASP A 301 2.14 -0.28 34.13
CA ASP A 301 3.14 0.46 33.34
C ASP A 301 2.88 0.41 31.81
N LEU A 302 2.02 -0.52 31.34
CA LEU A 302 1.50 -0.49 29.96
C LEU A 302 0.59 0.73 29.66
N ALA A 303 0.09 1.39 30.70
CA ALA A 303 -0.80 2.55 30.57
C ALA A 303 -0.04 3.88 30.38
N ALA A 304 1.28 3.87 30.42
CA ALA A 304 2.11 5.07 30.48
C ALA A 304 2.92 5.38 29.20
N GLU A 305 2.78 4.63 28.13
CA GLU A 305 3.20 5.18 26.84
C GLU A 305 2.14 6.21 26.44
N GLU A 306 2.47 7.49 26.64
CA GLU A 306 1.63 8.58 26.13
C GLU A 306 1.37 8.36 24.65
N ASP A 307 0.10 8.31 24.25
CA ASP A 307 -0.27 8.27 22.83
C ASP A 307 0.07 9.63 22.20
N HIS A 308 1.31 9.77 21.76
CA HIS A 308 1.80 10.96 21.06
C HIS A 308 1.19 11.11 19.64
N GLY A 309 0.33 10.18 19.23
CA GLY A 309 -0.20 10.13 17.88
C GLY A 309 0.87 9.73 16.84
N PHE A 310 0.57 9.98 15.55
CA PHE A 310 1.47 9.58 14.46
C PHE A 310 2.62 10.56 14.18
N VAL A 311 2.57 11.77 14.75
CA VAL A 311 3.59 12.81 14.59
C VAL A 311 3.73 13.64 15.85
N TYR A 312 4.93 13.79 16.33
CA TYR A 312 5.30 14.66 17.46
C TYR A 312 6.77 15.07 17.35
N TYR A 313 7.20 16.03 18.15
CA TYR A 313 8.61 16.43 18.19
C TYR A 313 9.09 16.69 19.60
N ASP A 314 10.39 16.53 19.80
CA ASP A 314 11.11 16.86 21.01
C ASP A 314 12.30 17.75 20.70
N VAL A 315 12.70 18.60 21.66
CA VAL A 315 13.90 19.44 21.55
C VAL A 315 14.89 19.09 22.64
N ASP A 316 15.98 18.45 22.25
CA ASP A 316 17.12 18.12 23.09
C ASP A 316 18.16 19.26 23.05
N ALA A 317 17.99 20.23 23.92
CA ALA A 317 18.90 21.39 23.99
C ALA A 317 20.32 21.01 24.39
N GLY A 318 20.52 19.87 25.08
CA GLY A 318 21.84 19.38 25.48
C GLY A 318 22.70 18.92 24.30
N HIS A 319 22.06 18.45 23.23
CA HIS A 319 22.70 18.01 21.99
C HIS A 319 22.45 18.98 20.83
N ASP A 320 21.86 20.17 21.09
CA ASP A 320 21.51 21.13 20.04
C ASP A 320 20.69 20.47 18.91
N LEU A 321 19.70 19.66 19.25
CA LEU A 321 18.96 18.76 18.36
C LEU A 321 17.45 18.86 18.56
N ALA A 322 16.69 19.02 17.47
CA ALA A 322 15.25 18.81 17.44
C ALA A 322 14.94 17.51 16.70
N ILE A 323 14.04 16.67 17.23
CA ILE A 323 13.69 15.35 16.72
C ILE A 323 12.21 15.34 16.35
N LEU A 324 11.89 15.22 15.07
CA LEU A 324 10.52 14.97 14.58
C LEU A 324 10.31 13.48 14.45
N THR A 325 9.49 12.88 15.29
CA THR A 325 9.08 11.49 15.14
C THR A 325 7.83 11.41 14.27
N LEU A 326 7.93 10.67 13.16
CA LEU A 326 6.85 10.49 12.20
C LEU A 326 6.67 8.97 11.97
N THR A 327 5.60 8.39 12.55
CA THR A 327 5.34 6.94 12.47
C THR A 327 4.43 6.54 11.29
N ASP A 328 3.77 7.53 10.66
CA ASP A 328 2.90 7.34 9.48
C ASP A 328 2.98 8.60 8.61
N CYS A 329 3.19 8.44 7.32
CA CYS A 329 3.22 9.55 6.36
C CYS A 329 1.81 10.08 6.06
N ARG A 330 1.12 10.54 7.09
CA ARG A 330 -0.20 11.17 6.99
C ARG A 330 -0.06 12.67 6.73
N TYR A 331 -0.53 13.11 5.57
CA TYR A 331 -0.46 14.53 5.18
C TYR A 331 -1.76 15.25 5.52
N ASP A 332 -1.91 15.60 6.77
CA ASP A 332 -3.07 16.34 7.30
C ASP A 332 -2.67 17.64 8.02
N GLN A 333 -3.63 18.29 8.68
CA GLN A 333 -3.37 19.53 9.38
C GLN A 333 -2.52 19.31 10.65
N VAL A 334 -2.67 18.15 11.32
CA VAL A 334 -1.88 17.83 12.54
C VAL A 334 -0.39 17.77 12.17
N TYR A 335 -0.04 17.08 11.08
CA TYR A 335 1.33 17.04 10.59
C TYR A 335 1.89 18.44 10.30
N LYS A 336 1.13 19.25 9.53
CA LYS A 336 1.56 20.60 9.14
C LYS A 336 1.78 21.51 10.35
N ASP A 337 0.88 21.45 11.31
CA ASP A 337 0.95 22.28 12.54
C ASP A 337 2.11 21.83 13.42
N THR A 338 2.35 20.51 13.55
CA THR A 338 3.47 19.97 14.33
C THR A 338 4.82 20.39 13.72
N VAL A 339 4.98 20.24 12.41
CA VAL A 339 6.22 20.67 11.71
C VAL A 339 6.42 22.19 11.83
N ALA A 340 5.35 22.98 11.68
CA ALA A 340 5.45 24.44 11.80
C ALA A 340 5.89 24.84 13.21
N LYS A 341 5.28 24.31 14.26
CA LYS A 341 5.64 24.57 15.66
C LYS A 341 7.06 24.17 15.98
N MET A 342 7.50 23.00 15.48
CA MET A 342 8.88 22.55 15.65
C MET A 342 9.87 23.55 15.08
N PHE A 343 9.68 24.01 13.83
CA PHE A 343 10.60 24.97 13.22
C PHE A 343 10.53 26.36 13.86
N GLU A 344 9.37 26.79 14.40
CA GLU A 344 9.27 28.00 15.20
C GLU A 344 10.12 27.90 16.47
N GLU A 345 10.00 26.82 17.22
CA GLU A 345 10.77 26.57 18.45
C GLU A 345 12.29 26.40 18.17
N ILE A 346 12.66 25.72 17.09
CA ILE A 346 14.05 25.62 16.60
C ILE A 346 14.65 27.01 16.40
N HIS A 347 13.89 27.88 15.74
CA HIS A 347 14.34 29.25 15.48
C HIS A 347 14.49 30.06 16.75
N GLU A 348 13.51 29.97 17.67
CA GLU A 348 13.54 30.69 18.96
C GLU A 348 14.72 30.24 19.85
N LYS A 349 15.01 28.92 19.86
CA LYS A 349 16.07 28.34 20.68
C LYS A 349 17.44 28.32 20.00
N GLY A 350 17.52 28.64 18.70
CA GLY A 350 18.75 28.65 17.92
C GLY A 350 19.33 27.26 17.66
N ILE A 351 18.50 26.23 17.63
CA ILE A 351 18.89 24.82 17.37
C ILE A 351 19.49 24.68 15.97
N GLN A 352 20.64 23.99 15.88
CA GLN A 352 21.39 23.83 14.62
C GLN A 352 21.23 22.45 13.97
N ASN A 353 20.63 21.47 14.65
CA ASN A 353 20.46 20.13 14.13
C ASN A 353 18.98 19.70 14.19
N VAL A 354 18.47 19.16 13.07
CA VAL A 354 17.12 18.60 12.97
C VAL A 354 17.22 17.16 12.53
N CYS A 355 16.52 16.29 13.24
CA CYS A 355 16.41 14.87 12.92
C CYS A 355 14.95 14.49 12.64
N VAL A 356 14.70 13.74 11.57
CA VAL A 356 13.41 13.11 11.30
C VAL A 356 13.54 11.63 11.57
N ASP A 357 12.79 11.11 12.53
CA ASP A 357 12.79 9.68 12.87
C ASP A 357 11.70 8.94 12.07
N LEU A 358 12.15 8.16 11.08
CA LEU A 358 11.32 7.33 10.21
C LEU A 358 11.47 5.83 10.46
N ARG A 359 12.19 5.40 11.50
CA ARG A 359 12.53 3.99 11.76
C ARG A 359 11.31 3.08 11.85
N SER A 360 10.18 3.58 12.32
CA SER A 360 8.92 2.82 12.42
C SER A 360 7.87 3.18 11.37
N ASN A 361 8.23 3.92 10.33
CA ASN A 361 7.28 4.47 9.35
C ASN A 361 7.14 3.60 8.11
N GLY A 362 5.97 3.00 7.91
CA GLY A 362 5.63 2.17 6.75
C GLY A 362 5.25 2.95 5.48
N GLY A 363 5.23 4.28 5.51
CA GLY A 363 4.87 5.11 4.36
C GLY A 363 3.51 5.78 4.47
N GLY A 364 2.89 6.07 3.33
CA GLY A 364 1.61 6.79 3.19
C GLY A 364 1.67 7.83 2.07
N SER A 365 1.64 9.12 2.41
CA SER A 365 1.66 10.22 1.45
C SER A 365 3.06 10.85 1.30
N SER A 366 3.61 10.85 0.10
CA SER A 366 4.90 11.52 -0.21
C SER A 366 4.88 13.05 -0.01
N MET A 367 3.68 13.64 0.16
CA MET A 367 3.54 15.08 0.42
C MET A 367 4.13 15.53 1.76
N VAL A 368 4.36 14.60 2.70
CA VAL A 368 5.00 14.93 4.00
C VAL A 368 6.43 15.41 3.79
N ALA A 369 7.21 14.77 2.92
CA ALA A 369 8.56 15.20 2.59
C ALA A 369 8.56 16.59 1.95
N ASN A 370 7.67 16.85 1.00
CA ASN A 370 7.58 18.14 0.32
C ASN A 370 7.21 19.29 1.28
N GLU A 371 6.35 19.03 2.28
CA GLU A 371 6.03 20.06 3.30
C GLU A 371 7.23 20.35 4.19
N PHE A 372 7.94 19.31 4.65
CA PHE A 372 9.14 19.47 5.48
C PHE A 372 10.23 20.27 4.74
N ILE A 373 10.50 19.95 3.47
CA ILE A 373 11.52 20.62 2.64
C ILE A 373 11.24 22.14 2.49
N LYS A 374 9.98 22.59 2.59
CA LYS A 374 9.65 24.03 2.56
C LYS A 374 10.32 24.83 3.69
N TYR A 375 10.68 24.19 4.77
CA TYR A 375 11.36 24.83 5.91
C TYR A 375 12.88 24.82 5.77
N LEU A 376 13.45 24.15 4.76
CA LEU A 376 14.88 24.09 4.51
C LEU A 376 15.34 25.20 3.58
N ASN A 377 16.59 25.65 3.74
CA ASN A 377 17.22 26.67 2.87
C ASN A 377 17.67 26.05 1.53
N VAL A 378 16.74 25.50 0.80
CA VAL A 378 16.94 24.89 -0.52
C VAL A 378 16.06 25.62 -1.53
N ASP A 379 16.62 26.11 -2.64
CA ASP A 379 15.85 26.84 -3.65
C ASP A 379 15.15 25.94 -4.64
N VAL A 380 15.82 24.85 -5.03
CA VAL A 380 15.34 23.86 -5.98
C VAL A 380 15.79 22.46 -5.54
N TYR A 381 15.01 21.44 -5.85
CA TYR A 381 15.37 20.05 -5.65
C TYR A 381 14.80 19.18 -6.77
N LYS A 382 15.35 17.98 -6.93
CA LYS A 382 14.86 17.00 -7.90
C LYS A 382 13.83 16.10 -7.25
N GLU A 383 12.69 15.94 -7.90
CA GLU A 383 11.69 14.91 -7.60
C GLU A 383 11.95 13.66 -8.44
N TRP A 384 11.47 12.53 -7.94
CA TRP A 384 11.50 11.24 -8.65
C TRP A 384 10.62 11.23 -9.89
N GLY A 385 10.91 10.31 -10.81
CA GLY A 385 10.03 9.94 -11.93
C GLY A 385 9.17 8.73 -11.59
N CYS A 386 8.20 8.44 -12.44
CA CYS A 386 7.45 7.18 -12.34
C CYS A 386 6.80 6.81 -13.68
N GLU A 387 6.36 5.56 -13.79
CA GLU A 387 5.42 5.09 -14.81
C GLU A 387 4.11 4.70 -14.11
N LEU A 388 3.01 5.33 -14.52
CA LEU A 388 1.68 5.06 -14.00
C LEU A 388 0.91 4.16 -14.95
N ARG A 389 0.49 3.00 -14.48
CA ARG A 389 -0.41 2.12 -15.20
C ARG A 389 -1.86 2.55 -14.99
N VAL A 390 -2.57 2.88 -16.07
CA VAL A 390 -3.98 3.26 -16.04
C VAL A 390 -4.73 2.41 -17.07
N GLY A 391 -5.17 1.23 -16.66
CA GLY A 391 -5.80 0.24 -17.54
C GLY A 391 -4.89 -0.17 -18.71
N PRO A 392 -5.29 0.11 -19.96
CA PRO A 392 -4.50 -0.23 -21.13
C PRO A 392 -3.35 0.76 -21.40
N LEU A 393 -3.15 1.78 -20.56
CA LEU A 393 -2.13 2.81 -20.75
C LEU A 393 -1.03 2.69 -19.71
N LEU A 394 0.22 2.90 -20.13
CA LEU A 394 1.36 3.15 -19.27
C LEU A 394 1.85 4.57 -19.53
N ILE A 395 1.75 5.44 -18.53
CA ILE A 395 2.00 6.88 -18.66
C ILE A 395 3.32 7.19 -17.97
N PRO A 396 4.38 7.49 -18.72
CA PRO A 396 5.65 7.91 -18.13
C PRO A 396 5.52 9.35 -17.59
N MET A 397 6.07 9.57 -16.42
CA MET A 397 6.23 10.88 -15.79
C MET A 397 7.69 11.01 -15.38
N GLU A 398 8.43 11.82 -16.11
CA GLU A 398 9.85 12.05 -15.83
C GLU A 398 10.05 12.80 -14.51
N GLY A 399 11.14 12.45 -13.82
CA GLY A 399 11.59 13.21 -12.67
C GLY A 399 11.92 14.66 -13.08
N ARG A 400 11.60 15.61 -12.24
CA ARG A 400 11.74 17.02 -12.55
C ARG A 400 12.43 17.78 -11.43
N THR A 401 13.12 18.86 -11.80
CA THR A 401 13.57 19.85 -10.83
C THR A 401 12.40 20.78 -10.49
N VAL A 402 12.10 20.90 -9.23
CA VAL A 402 11.01 21.75 -8.73
C VAL A 402 11.57 22.90 -7.90
N LYS A 403 10.89 24.04 -7.96
CA LYS A 403 11.19 25.17 -7.10
C LYS A 403 10.59 24.93 -5.72
N ASN A 404 11.40 25.07 -4.67
CA ASN A 404 10.91 24.96 -3.30
C ASN A 404 10.15 26.24 -2.90
N PRO A 405 8.86 26.16 -2.57
CA PRO A 405 8.09 27.29 -2.06
C PRO A 405 8.40 27.52 -0.56
N LYS A 406 9.64 27.99 -0.29
CA LYS A 406 10.18 28.17 1.07
C LYS A 406 9.25 28.96 1.98
N LYS A 407 9.21 28.58 3.24
CA LYS A 407 8.57 29.35 4.31
C LYS A 407 9.39 30.62 4.60
N SER A 408 8.78 31.57 5.33
CA SER A 408 9.45 32.84 5.68
C SER A 408 10.67 32.65 6.59
N GLN A 409 10.61 31.65 7.47
CA GLN A 409 11.72 31.24 8.32
C GLN A 409 12.25 29.91 7.83
N VAL A 410 13.47 29.92 7.29
CA VAL A 410 14.14 28.72 6.77
C VAL A 410 15.23 28.27 7.72
N PHE A 411 15.32 26.96 7.91
CA PHE A 411 16.38 26.32 8.65
C PHE A 411 17.65 26.20 7.80
N THR A 412 18.78 26.57 8.37
CA THR A 412 20.09 26.57 7.69
C THR A 412 21.10 25.61 8.32
N GLY A 413 20.70 24.89 9.37
CA GLY A 413 21.55 23.93 10.06
C GLY A 413 21.57 22.55 9.39
N ASN A 414 22.00 21.53 10.12
CA ASN A 414 22.15 20.18 9.63
C ASN A 414 20.83 19.40 9.74
N VAL A 415 20.57 18.57 8.73
CA VAL A 415 19.39 17.68 8.68
C VAL A 415 19.85 16.24 8.71
N TYR A 416 19.19 15.45 9.54
CA TYR A 416 19.41 14.01 9.67
C TYR A 416 18.09 13.27 9.52
N VAL A 417 18.12 12.03 9.04
CA VAL A 417 16.97 11.15 8.98
C VAL A 417 17.38 9.80 9.56
N LEU A 418 16.66 9.34 10.59
CA LEU A 418 16.86 7.99 11.12
C LEU A 418 16.06 7.01 10.25
N THR A 419 16.75 5.99 9.77
CA THR A 419 16.18 4.94 8.92
C THR A 419 16.35 3.56 9.54
N GLY A 420 15.43 2.67 9.21
CA GLY A 420 15.43 1.27 9.62
C GLY A 420 14.69 0.41 8.61
N VAL A 421 14.63 -0.86 8.89
CA VAL A 421 13.98 -1.86 8.03
C VAL A 421 12.49 -1.55 7.80
N ARG A 422 11.84 -0.85 8.72
CA ARG A 422 10.43 -0.42 8.58
C ARG A 422 10.25 0.91 7.87
N THR A 423 11.33 1.64 7.58
CA THR A 423 11.27 2.83 6.73
C THR A 423 10.93 2.38 5.31
N TYR A 424 9.66 2.53 4.91
CA TYR A 424 9.13 1.90 3.71
C TYR A 424 8.29 2.88 2.88
N SER A 425 8.20 2.66 1.56
CA SER A 425 7.34 3.43 0.66
C SER A 425 7.60 4.95 0.76
N SER A 426 6.59 5.77 1.03
CA SER A 426 6.75 7.24 1.13
C SER A 426 7.68 7.70 2.26
N ALA A 427 7.95 6.87 3.27
CA ALA A 427 8.98 7.17 4.27
C ALA A 427 10.39 6.98 3.69
N MET A 428 10.60 5.93 2.89
CA MET A 428 11.83 5.74 2.12
C MET A 428 12.00 6.87 1.09
N ASP A 429 10.93 7.26 0.39
CA ASP A 429 10.95 8.42 -0.53
C ASP A 429 11.40 9.70 0.18
N PHE A 430 10.94 9.92 1.42
CA PHE A 430 11.37 11.07 2.24
C PHE A 430 12.89 11.03 2.47
N ALA A 431 13.40 9.89 2.96
CA ALA A 431 14.83 9.71 3.22
C ALA A 431 15.66 9.90 1.93
N MET A 432 15.21 9.31 0.81
CA MET A 432 15.83 9.45 -0.51
C MET A 432 15.88 10.91 -0.99
N LEU A 433 14.78 11.66 -0.86
CA LEU A 433 14.75 13.07 -1.26
C LEU A 433 15.77 13.90 -0.47
N ILE A 434 15.91 13.66 0.83
CA ILE A 434 16.89 14.36 1.66
C ILE A 434 18.32 14.01 1.25
N GLN A 435 18.62 12.73 1.08
CA GLN A 435 19.99 12.29 0.77
C GLN A 435 20.38 12.61 -0.68
N ASP A 436 19.59 12.21 -1.67
CA ASP A 436 19.92 12.34 -3.09
C ASP A 436 20.00 13.81 -3.56
N ASN A 437 19.35 14.73 -2.85
CA ASN A 437 19.47 16.16 -3.10
C ASN A 437 20.53 16.85 -2.21
N GLY A 438 21.27 16.11 -1.41
CA GLY A 438 22.31 16.67 -0.53
C GLY A 438 21.77 17.59 0.56
N MET A 439 20.53 17.40 1.00
CA MET A 439 19.90 18.22 2.04
C MET A 439 20.25 17.76 3.45
N GLY A 440 20.69 16.51 3.61
CA GLY A 440 21.01 15.94 4.92
C GLY A 440 21.61 14.55 4.81
N LYS A 441 21.80 13.89 5.94
CA LYS A 441 22.42 12.56 6.07
C LYS A 441 21.46 11.56 6.69
N LEU A 442 21.57 10.29 6.29
CA LEU A 442 20.84 9.18 6.86
C LEU A 442 21.67 8.47 7.92
N VAL A 443 21.02 8.04 9.00
CA VAL A 443 21.64 7.31 10.13
C VAL A 443 20.78 6.09 10.45
N GLY A 444 21.38 4.92 10.59
CA GLY A 444 20.70 3.68 10.97
C GLY A 444 20.95 2.52 10.02
N GLN A 445 19.88 1.87 9.59
CA GLN A 445 19.90 0.74 8.65
C GLN A 445 19.29 1.13 7.30
N PRO A 446 19.60 0.38 6.23
CA PRO A 446 18.94 0.53 4.93
C PRO A 446 17.42 0.41 5.06
N CYS A 447 16.71 1.18 4.23
CA CYS A 447 15.25 1.13 4.16
C CYS A 447 14.73 -0.24 3.68
N GLY A 448 13.48 -0.54 3.99
CA GLY A 448 12.88 -1.85 3.71
C GLY A 448 12.54 -2.10 2.24
N ASN A 449 12.42 -1.04 1.41
CA ASN A 449 12.23 -1.17 -0.03
C ASN A 449 13.28 -0.42 -0.83
N LEU A 450 13.38 -0.77 -2.12
CA LEU A 450 14.28 -0.10 -3.05
C LEU A 450 13.68 1.23 -3.53
N PRO A 451 14.52 2.26 -3.80
CA PRO A 451 14.05 3.51 -4.39
C PRO A 451 13.41 3.34 -5.77
N GLY A 452 13.93 2.43 -6.59
CA GLY A 452 13.38 2.07 -7.89
C GLY A 452 12.32 0.99 -7.80
N SER A 453 11.34 1.12 -6.89
CA SER A 453 10.33 0.09 -6.60
C SER A 453 8.98 0.36 -7.24
N TYR A 454 8.05 -0.53 -7.00
CA TYR A 454 6.64 -0.34 -7.34
C TYR A 454 5.88 0.26 -6.16
N GLY A 455 4.64 0.72 -6.38
CA GLY A 455 3.82 1.26 -5.31
C GLY A 455 2.54 1.92 -5.80
N GLN A 456 1.93 2.72 -4.93
CA GLN A 456 0.59 3.27 -5.12
C GLN A 456 -0.41 2.17 -5.41
N VAL A 457 -0.77 1.46 -4.37
CA VAL A 457 -1.53 0.21 -4.45
C VAL A 457 -3.02 0.41 -4.70
N THR A 458 -3.60 -0.58 -5.34
CA THR A 458 -5.03 -0.84 -5.42
C THR A 458 -5.32 -2.16 -4.73
N SER A 459 -6.27 -2.15 -3.81
CA SER A 459 -6.56 -3.31 -2.93
C SER A 459 -7.93 -3.90 -3.18
N PHE A 460 -8.03 -5.21 -3.02
CA PHE A 460 -9.24 -6.00 -3.22
C PHE A 460 -9.43 -7.02 -2.09
N SER A 461 -10.68 -7.40 -1.82
CA SER A 461 -10.97 -8.70 -1.23
C SER A 461 -11.24 -9.69 -2.34
N LEU A 462 -10.60 -10.84 -2.31
CA LEU A 462 -10.89 -11.91 -3.26
C LEU A 462 -12.36 -12.39 -3.08
N PRO A 463 -13.10 -12.57 -4.18
CA PRO A 463 -14.58 -12.63 -4.12
C PRO A 463 -15.16 -13.83 -3.39
N LYS A 464 -14.40 -14.91 -3.21
CA LYS A 464 -14.85 -16.15 -2.59
C LYS A 464 -14.24 -16.38 -1.22
N THR A 465 -12.93 -16.23 -1.12
CA THR A 465 -12.19 -16.48 0.11
C THR A 465 -12.13 -15.25 1.01
N GLY A 466 -12.24 -14.04 0.44
CA GLY A 466 -12.05 -12.79 1.16
C GLY A 466 -10.60 -12.47 1.48
N LEU A 467 -9.63 -13.27 1.01
CA LEU A 467 -8.22 -12.94 1.14
C LEU A 467 -7.94 -11.53 0.63
N TYR A 468 -7.09 -10.81 1.32
CA TYR A 468 -6.68 -9.48 0.91
C TYR A 468 -5.67 -9.60 -0.24
N PHE A 469 -5.95 -8.94 -1.34
CA PHE A 469 -5.06 -8.82 -2.49
C PHE A 469 -4.81 -7.35 -2.79
N GLN A 470 -3.57 -6.96 -2.92
CA GLN A 470 -3.22 -5.64 -3.43
C GLN A 470 -2.19 -5.75 -4.54
N THR A 471 -2.18 -4.75 -5.42
CA THR A 471 -1.23 -4.64 -6.53
C THR A 471 -0.86 -3.20 -6.79
N SER A 472 0.39 -2.97 -7.14
CA SER A 472 0.93 -1.65 -7.47
C SER A 472 0.38 -1.12 -8.78
N THR A 473 0.23 0.20 -8.87
CA THR A 473 -0.20 0.92 -10.08
C THR A 473 0.92 1.75 -10.70
N LYS A 474 2.04 1.92 -9.98
CA LYS A 474 3.20 2.70 -10.43
C LYS A 474 4.50 1.93 -10.29
N LYS A 475 5.42 2.17 -11.22
CA LYS A 475 6.85 1.95 -11.06
C LYS A 475 7.48 3.30 -10.75
N TRP A 476 8.19 3.40 -9.64
CA TRP A 476 8.92 4.59 -9.22
C TRP A 476 10.37 4.51 -9.66
N TYR A 477 11.00 5.67 -9.84
CA TYR A 477 12.41 5.79 -10.19
C TYR A 477 13.11 6.69 -9.19
N ARG A 478 14.29 6.28 -8.77
CA ARG A 478 15.14 7.09 -7.90
C ARG A 478 15.47 8.43 -8.55
N VAL A 479 15.73 9.47 -7.77
CA VAL A 479 16.19 10.78 -8.27
C VAL A 479 17.45 10.62 -9.13
N ASP A 480 18.39 9.79 -8.68
CA ASP A 480 19.50 9.29 -9.50
C ASP A 480 19.12 7.91 -10.08
N THR A 481 18.56 7.91 -11.28
CA THR A 481 18.07 6.70 -11.94
C THR A 481 19.15 5.65 -12.20
N SER A 482 20.44 6.00 -12.17
CA SER A 482 21.52 5.03 -12.28
C SER A 482 21.61 4.09 -11.06
N LYS A 483 20.98 4.46 -9.94
CA LYS A 483 20.96 3.71 -8.68
C LYS A 483 19.59 3.12 -8.33
N ASN A 484 18.72 2.96 -9.30
CA ASN A 484 17.36 2.46 -9.06
C ASN A 484 17.31 1.12 -8.29
N GLU A 485 18.19 0.20 -8.65
CA GLU A 485 18.24 -1.14 -8.08
C GLU A 485 19.17 -1.23 -6.85
N GLU A 486 19.71 -0.10 -6.40
CA GLU A 486 20.56 -0.05 -5.22
C GLU A 486 19.72 0.31 -3.99
N PRO A 487 19.92 -0.38 -2.84
CA PRO A 487 19.31 0.02 -1.58
C PRO A 487 19.68 1.45 -1.21
N LEU A 488 18.79 2.14 -0.52
CA LEU A 488 19.09 3.44 0.08
C LEU A 488 19.94 3.21 1.35
N LEU A 489 21.24 3.39 1.21
CA LEU A 489 22.20 3.15 2.29
C LEU A 489 22.34 4.40 3.16
N PRO A 490 22.32 4.26 4.50
CA PRO A 490 22.60 5.37 5.40
C PRO A 490 24.07 5.83 5.33
N ASP A 491 24.31 7.12 5.54
CA ASP A 491 25.65 7.71 5.61
C ASP A 491 26.40 7.23 6.87
N ILE A 492 25.65 6.96 7.95
CA ILE A 492 26.16 6.40 9.20
C ILE A 492 25.37 5.10 9.47
N THR A 493 26.02 3.97 9.24
CA THR A 493 25.40 2.64 9.44
C THR A 493 25.53 2.19 10.88
N CYS A 494 24.41 1.86 11.52
CA CYS A 494 24.35 1.28 12.87
C CYS A 494 23.03 0.51 13.02
N PRO A 495 22.86 -0.32 14.07
CA PRO A 495 21.58 -0.92 14.41
C PRO A 495 20.49 0.15 14.58
N GLU A 496 19.29 -0.10 14.04
CA GLU A 496 18.23 0.93 14.01
C GLU A 496 17.82 1.40 15.41
N GLU A 497 17.86 0.53 16.41
CA GLU A 497 17.55 0.86 17.80
C GLU A 497 18.58 1.80 18.44
N LYS A 498 19.82 1.81 17.94
CA LYS A 498 20.91 2.69 18.40
C LYS A 498 21.08 3.97 17.57
N ALA A 499 20.32 4.12 16.49
CA ALA A 499 20.53 5.20 15.52
C ALA A 499 20.46 6.61 16.12
N LEU A 500 19.53 6.85 17.08
CA LEU A 500 19.43 8.14 17.75
C LEU A 500 20.62 8.42 18.70
N GLU A 501 21.07 7.40 19.41
CA GLU A 501 22.23 7.49 20.30
C GLU A 501 23.49 7.78 19.47
N VAL A 502 23.73 6.98 18.43
CA VAL A 502 24.85 7.20 17.50
C VAL A 502 24.80 8.57 16.84
N LEU A 503 23.62 9.06 16.49
CA LEU A 503 23.49 10.44 15.99
C LEU A 503 23.97 11.47 17.05
N LYS A 504 23.47 11.36 18.29
CA LYS A 504 23.83 12.29 19.38
C LYS A 504 25.34 12.28 19.70
N GLU A 505 26.00 11.15 19.58
CA GLU A 505 27.46 11.03 19.77
C GLU A 505 28.26 11.66 18.63
N ASN A 506 27.65 11.91 17.46
CA ASN A 506 28.29 12.47 16.26
C ASN A 506 27.94 13.93 16.00
N LEU A 507 27.15 14.57 16.86
CA LEU A 507 26.84 16.01 16.80
C LEU A 507 27.89 16.82 17.55
#